data_18b5c44fd49ebaf794c1e6567fedd452
#
_entry.id   18b5c44fd49ebaf794c1e6567fedd452
#
_cell.length_a   1.000
_cell.length_b   1.000
_cell.length_c   1.000
_cell.angle_alpha   90.00
_cell.angle_beta   90.00
_cell.angle_gamma   90.00
#
_symmetry.space_group_name_H-M   'P 1'
#
loop_
_entity.id
_entity.type
_entity.pdbx_description
1 polymer ?
#
loop_
_entity_poly.entity_id
_entity_poly.type
_entity_poly.pdbx_seq_one_letter_code
_entity_poly.pdbx_strand_id
1 'polypeptide(L)'
;MGRLAPALLLLGVVVALIGPDPARAADFTVNPIQIFLAGQTQSAILTIHNTSTEPLRFQLNAFGWAQDAAGQMQLTPTTEIIFFPRLLTLAPNEQRIVRVGTSIAPGPVERTFRIFVEELPPSAQQAAPAGQVRVLARMGIPIFVEARAGRAELRLGPPVTQPGRVVFELRNVGTKHTIPQEIRVRGQGAAGEAMWQLQTSAILP
;
A
#
# COMPACT_ATOMS: atom_id res chain seq x y z
N MET A 1 -8.15 61.64 -18.40
CA MET A 1 -7.99 60.68 -17.26
C MET A 1 -9.05 59.59 -17.44
N GLY A 2 -8.64 58.30 -17.56
CA GLY A 2 -9.55 57.16 -17.36
C GLY A 2 -9.86 56.27 -18.57
N ARG A 3 -8.81 55.59 -19.15
CA ARG A 3 -9.04 54.45 -20.05
C ARG A 3 -8.10 53.23 -19.76
N LEU A 4 -7.49 53.18 -18.60
CA LEU A 4 -6.57 52.08 -18.23
C LEU A 4 -7.22 50.96 -17.38
N ALA A 5 -8.41 51.20 -16.83
CA ALA A 5 -9.07 50.24 -15.93
C ALA A 5 -9.55 48.93 -16.60
N PRO A 6 -10.13 48.92 -17.84
CA PRO A 6 -10.61 47.68 -18.43
C PRO A 6 -9.48 46.73 -18.90
N ALA A 7 -8.32 47.25 -19.27
CA ALA A 7 -7.19 46.40 -19.74
C ALA A 7 -6.53 45.59 -18.60
N LEU A 8 -6.46 46.15 -17.41
CA LEU A 8 -5.96 45.46 -16.22
C LEU A 8 -6.89 44.35 -15.75
N LEU A 9 -8.19 44.52 -15.86
CA LEU A 9 -9.20 43.51 -15.49
C LEU A 9 -9.18 42.32 -16.45
N LEU A 10 -8.96 42.57 -17.75
CA LEU A 10 -8.85 41.51 -18.75
C LEU A 10 -7.58 40.70 -18.59
N LEU A 11 -6.44 41.30 -18.20
CA LEU A 11 -5.19 40.62 -17.93
C LEU A 11 -5.27 39.72 -16.69
N GLY A 12 -5.98 40.16 -15.65
CA GLY A 12 -6.22 39.39 -14.44
C GLY A 12 -7.06 38.13 -14.68
N VAL A 13 -8.07 38.21 -15.56
CA VAL A 13 -8.92 37.06 -15.91
C VAL A 13 -8.16 36.02 -16.75
N VAL A 14 -7.27 36.45 -17.65
CA VAL A 14 -6.46 35.55 -18.47
C VAL A 14 -5.45 34.77 -17.62
N VAL A 15 -4.83 35.39 -16.61
CA VAL A 15 -3.89 34.71 -15.69
C VAL A 15 -4.63 33.71 -14.79
N ALA A 16 -5.87 33.96 -14.40
CA ALA A 16 -6.67 33.03 -13.60
C ALA A 16 -7.12 31.77 -14.37
N LEU A 17 -7.11 31.81 -15.72
CA LEU A 17 -7.46 30.67 -16.57
C LEU A 17 -6.26 29.72 -16.84
N ILE A 18 -5.03 30.13 -16.54
CA ILE A 18 -3.81 29.29 -16.62
C ILE A 18 -3.50 28.81 -15.21
N GLY A 19 -4.45 28.12 -14.58
CA GLY A 19 -4.20 27.40 -13.35
C GLY A 19 -3.20 26.25 -13.60
N PRO A 20 -2.32 25.92 -12.64
CA PRO A 20 -1.47 24.73 -12.78
C PRO A 20 -2.39 23.50 -12.96
N ASP A 21 -2.08 22.68 -13.97
CA ASP A 21 -2.75 21.41 -14.14
C ASP A 21 -2.69 20.63 -12.81
N PRO A 22 -3.82 20.10 -12.30
CA PRO A 22 -3.79 19.31 -11.08
C PRO A 22 -2.84 18.14 -11.27
N ALA A 23 -1.90 17.97 -10.33
CA ALA A 23 -1.03 16.80 -10.29
C ALA A 23 -1.91 15.55 -10.28
N ARG A 24 -1.90 14.77 -11.36
CA ARG A 24 -2.65 13.52 -11.45
C ARG A 24 -1.94 12.46 -10.61
N ALA A 25 -2.64 11.92 -9.63
CA ALA A 25 -2.24 10.70 -8.93
C ALA A 25 -2.32 9.52 -9.92
N ALA A 26 -1.62 8.42 -9.59
CA ALA A 26 -1.63 7.22 -10.40
C ALA A 26 -3.07 6.72 -10.63
N ASP A 27 -3.48 6.70 -11.89
CA ASP A 27 -4.83 6.34 -12.30
C ASP A 27 -4.89 4.86 -12.67
N PHE A 28 -4.67 3.97 -11.69
CA PHE A 28 -4.91 2.53 -11.86
C PHE A 28 -5.45 1.90 -10.57
N THR A 29 -6.12 0.78 -10.73
CA THR A 29 -6.63 -0.01 -9.62
C THR A 29 -6.04 -1.42 -9.63
N VAL A 30 -5.93 -2.01 -8.44
CA VAL A 30 -5.47 -3.39 -8.25
C VAL A 30 -6.48 -4.13 -7.38
N ASN A 31 -6.89 -5.32 -7.79
CA ASN A 31 -7.85 -6.15 -7.08
C ASN A 31 -7.45 -7.64 -7.17
N PRO A 32 -7.44 -8.38 -6.06
CA PRO A 32 -7.69 -7.96 -4.68
C PRO A 32 -6.53 -7.17 -4.08
N ILE A 33 -6.76 -6.53 -2.95
CA ILE A 33 -5.72 -5.80 -2.18
C ILE A 33 -5.00 -6.70 -1.16
N GLN A 34 -5.41 -7.95 -1.04
CA GLN A 34 -4.79 -9.02 -0.23
C GLN A 34 -5.00 -10.35 -0.92
N ILE A 35 -4.02 -11.25 -0.85
CA ILE A 35 -4.08 -12.58 -1.46
C ILE A 35 -3.88 -13.63 -0.36
N PHE A 36 -4.78 -14.62 -0.34
CA PHE A 36 -4.70 -15.77 0.56
C PHE A 36 -4.51 -17.04 -0.26
N LEU A 37 -3.47 -17.79 0.06
CA LEU A 37 -3.15 -19.08 -0.54
C LEU A 37 -3.23 -20.14 0.56
N ALA A 38 -4.23 -21.01 0.50
CA ALA A 38 -4.56 -21.96 1.55
C ALA A 38 -4.91 -23.34 0.99
N GLY A 39 -4.45 -24.40 1.65
CA GLY A 39 -4.85 -25.77 1.33
C GLY A 39 -4.63 -26.13 -0.13
N GLN A 40 -5.73 -26.37 -0.87
CA GLN A 40 -5.70 -26.67 -2.30
C GLN A 40 -5.65 -25.41 -3.19
N THR A 41 -5.91 -24.25 -2.65
CA THR A 41 -5.88 -22.96 -3.37
C THR A 41 -4.45 -22.42 -3.38
N GLN A 42 -3.62 -22.94 -4.26
CA GLN A 42 -2.22 -22.55 -4.40
C GLN A 42 -1.99 -21.39 -5.39
N SER A 43 -3.05 -20.85 -5.97
CA SER A 43 -2.96 -19.71 -6.88
C SER A 43 -4.19 -18.81 -6.80
N ALA A 44 -3.97 -17.53 -7.08
CA ALA A 44 -4.97 -16.49 -7.13
C ALA A 44 -4.79 -15.63 -8.39
N ILE A 45 -5.79 -14.83 -8.69
CA ILE A 45 -5.78 -13.86 -9.78
C ILE A 45 -5.65 -12.47 -9.16
N LEU A 46 -4.69 -11.69 -9.63
CA LEU A 46 -4.53 -10.27 -9.36
C LEU A 46 -4.87 -9.52 -10.64
N THR A 47 -5.86 -8.65 -10.58
CA THR A 47 -6.29 -7.83 -11.72
C THR A 47 -5.73 -6.42 -11.57
N ILE A 48 -5.09 -5.91 -12.61
CA ILE A 48 -4.62 -4.52 -12.70
C ILE A 48 -5.43 -3.85 -13.80
N HIS A 49 -6.04 -2.72 -13.50
CA HIS A 49 -6.85 -1.95 -14.43
C HIS A 49 -6.30 -0.54 -14.55
N ASN A 50 -5.96 -0.14 -15.76
CA ASN A 50 -5.56 1.22 -16.09
C ASN A 50 -6.81 2.09 -16.23
N THR A 51 -7.06 2.99 -15.30
CA THR A 51 -8.20 3.93 -15.34
C THR A 51 -7.85 5.28 -15.94
N SER A 52 -6.59 5.45 -16.40
CA SER A 52 -6.12 6.66 -17.03
C SER A 52 -6.46 6.73 -18.52
N THR A 53 -6.20 7.89 -19.11
CA THR A 53 -6.32 8.14 -20.55
C THR A 53 -5.04 7.84 -21.33
N GLU A 54 -3.97 7.42 -20.64
CA GLU A 54 -2.65 7.13 -21.23
C GLU A 54 -2.27 5.66 -21.02
N PRO A 55 -1.44 5.08 -21.88
CA PRO A 55 -0.90 3.75 -21.63
C PRO A 55 0.01 3.75 -20.40
N LEU A 56 -0.19 2.79 -19.51
CA LEU A 56 0.64 2.57 -18.32
C LEU A 56 1.47 1.30 -18.43
N ARG A 57 2.67 1.36 -17.86
CA ARG A 57 3.60 0.23 -17.82
C ARG A 57 3.87 -0.16 -16.38
N PHE A 58 3.87 -1.46 -16.11
CA PHE A 58 4.08 -1.99 -14.76
C PHE A 58 5.14 -3.06 -14.75
N GLN A 59 5.91 -3.08 -13.67
CA GLN A 59 6.78 -4.18 -13.28
C GLN A 59 6.30 -4.75 -11.96
N LEU A 60 6.32 -6.09 -11.87
CA LEU A 60 5.96 -6.80 -10.65
C LEU A 60 7.18 -7.49 -10.06
N ASN A 61 7.31 -7.40 -8.72
CA ASN A 61 8.34 -8.06 -7.94
C ASN A 61 7.73 -8.60 -6.63
N ALA A 62 8.14 -9.81 -6.22
CA ALA A 62 7.69 -10.42 -4.97
C ALA A 62 8.85 -10.57 -3.98
N PHE A 63 8.52 -10.40 -2.70
CA PHE A 63 9.45 -10.49 -1.58
C PHE A 63 8.82 -11.26 -0.42
N GLY A 64 9.64 -11.96 0.35
CA GLY A 64 9.29 -12.34 1.71
C GLY A 64 9.14 -11.09 2.55
N TRP A 65 8.16 -11.08 3.46
CA TRP A 65 7.83 -9.92 4.27
C TRP A 65 7.78 -10.29 5.75
N ALA A 66 8.44 -9.48 6.56
CA ALA A 66 8.40 -9.54 8.01
C ALA A 66 8.39 -8.11 8.59
N GLN A 67 8.23 -7.98 9.89
CA GLN A 67 8.42 -6.73 10.61
C GLN A 67 9.48 -6.93 11.71
N ASP A 68 10.30 -5.92 11.91
CA ASP A 68 11.21 -5.88 13.05
C ASP A 68 10.51 -5.40 14.33
N ALA A 69 11.27 -5.35 15.45
CA ALA A 69 10.74 -4.91 16.75
C ALA A 69 10.26 -3.43 16.77
N ALA A 70 10.68 -2.62 15.79
CA ALA A 70 10.22 -1.24 15.62
C ALA A 70 8.99 -1.15 14.69
N GLY A 71 8.47 -2.29 14.21
CA GLY A 71 7.36 -2.36 13.26
C GLY A 71 7.76 -1.99 11.83
N GLN A 72 9.07 -1.87 11.53
CA GLN A 72 9.55 -1.55 10.20
C GLN A 72 9.49 -2.77 9.29
N MET A 73 9.01 -2.56 8.07
CA MET A 73 8.90 -3.60 7.06
C MET A 73 10.28 -4.10 6.63
N GLN A 74 10.49 -5.41 6.75
CA GLN A 74 11.67 -6.11 6.27
C GLN A 74 11.31 -6.93 5.04
N LEU A 75 12.00 -6.69 3.94
CA LEU A 75 11.77 -7.37 2.67
C LEU A 75 12.99 -8.21 2.29
N THR A 76 12.77 -9.48 1.97
CA THR A 76 13.82 -10.40 1.50
C THR A 76 13.46 -10.93 0.11
N PRO A 77 14.41 -11.01 -0.82
CA PRO A 77 14.16 -11.65 -2.13
C PRO A 77 13.59 -13.06 -1.95
N THR A 78 12.63 -13.44 -2.80
CA THR A 78 12.03 -14.77 -2.75
C THR A 78 11.77 -15.35 -4.14
N THR A 79 11.87 -16.66 -4.25
CA THR A 79 11.44 -17.46 -5.41
C THR A 79 10.22 -18.31 -5.11
N GLU A 80 9.70 -18.25 -3.89
CA GLU A 80 8.59 -19.09 -3.41
C GLU A 80 7.22 -18.58 -3.90
N ILE A 81 7.14 -17.31 -4.29
CA ILE A 81 5.97 -16.74 -4.97
C ILE A 81 6.24 -16.69 -6.47
N ILE A 82 5.43 -17.43 -7.20
CA ILE A 82 5.48 -17.53 -8.67
C ILE A 82 4.37 -16.66 -9.22
N PHE A 83 4.70 -15.77 -10.16
CA PHE A 83 3.71 -14.89 -10.77
C PHE A 83 4.06 -14.61 -12.23
N PHE A 84 3.01 -14.41 -13.04
CA PHE A 84 3.14 -14.12 -14.47
C PHE A 84 1.90 -13.34 -14.96
N PRO A 85 2.11 -12.35 -15.83
CA PRO A 85 3.37 -11.80 -16.33
C PRO A 85 4.09 -10.90 -15.32
N ARG A 86 5.40 -10.66 -15.53
CA ARG A 86 6.23 -9.79 -14.68
C ARG A 86 6.27 -8.34 -15.16
N LEU A 87 6.03 -8.14 -16.45
CA LEU A 87 5.97 -6.83 -17.10
C LEU A 87 4.65 -6.74 -17.86
N LEU A 88 4.02 -5.59 -17.75
CA LEU A 88 2.72 -5.29 -18.34
C LEU A 88 2.76 -3.92 -19.01
N THR A 89 2.08 -3.82 -20.15
CA THR A 89 1.67 -2.54 -20.72
C THR A 89 0.17 -2.60 -20.91
N LEU A 90 -0.55 -1.65 -20.33
CA LEU A 90 -2.00 -1.54 -20.40
C LEU A 90 -2.37 -0.28 -21.18
N ALA A 91 -3.17 -0.44 -22.22
CA ALA A 91 -3.81 0.68 -22.90
C ALA A 91 -4.79 1.40 -21.95
N PRO A 92 -5.27 2.61 -22.29
CA PRO A 92 -6.34 3.27 -21.54
C PRO A 92 -7.56 2.36 -21.35
N ASN A 93 -8.09 2.31 -20.13
CA ASN A 93 -9.22 1.47 -19.73
C ASN A 93 -9.01 -0.07 -19.90
N GLU A 94 -7.78 -0.49 -20.18
CA GLU A 94 -7.47 -1.92 -20.27
C GLU A 94 -7.25 -2.51 -18.89
N GLN A 95 -7.70 -3.76 -18.70
CA GLN A 95 -7.38 -4.56 -17.54
C GLN A 95 -6.59 -5.81 -17.94
N ARG A 96 -5.67 -6.22 -17.08
CA ARG A 96 -4.88 -7.44 -17.22
C ARG A 96 -4.86 -8.22 -15.94
N ILE A 97 -4.84 -9.54 -16.09
CA ILE A 97 -4.69 -10.45 -14.97
C ILE A 97 -3.23 -10.89 -14.84
N VAL A 98 -2.79 -10.97 -13.60
CA VAL A 98 -1.55 -11.61 -13.18
C VAL A 98 -1.93 -12.83 -12.36
N ARG A 99 -1.48 -13.99 -12.77
CA ARG A 99 -1.63 -15.21 -11.97
C ARG A 99 -0.53 -15.22 -10.92
N VAL A 100 -0.92 -15.35 -9.66
CA VAL A 100 -0.02 -15.39 -8.50
C VAL A 100 -0.20 -16.72 -7.80
N GLY A 101 0.87 -17.43 -7.50
CA GLY A 101 0.81 -18.71 -6.83
C GLY A 101 2.04 -18.96 -5.97
N THR A 102 2.05 -20.09 -5.29
CA THR A 102 3.17 -20.54 -4.46
C THR A 102 3.54 -21.97 -4.74
N SER A 103 4.84 -22.28 -4.61
CA SER A 103 5.35 -23.65 -4.67
C SER A 103 5.47 -24.31 -3.29
N ILE A 104 5.23 -23.57 -2.21
CA ILE A 104 5.36 -24.08 -0.85
C ILE A 104 4.03 -24.65 -0.33
N ALA A 105 4.12 -25.75 0.37
CA ALA A 105 2.98 -26.34 1.08
C ALA A 105 2.69 -25.57 2.38
N PRO A 106 1.42 -25.50 2.82
CA PRO A 106 1.07 -24.95 4.14
C PRO A 106 1.84 -25.62 5.27
N GLY A 107 2.52 -24.83 6.09
CA GLY A 107 3.30 -25.24 7.26
C GLY A 107 2.51 -25.10 8.57
N PRO A 108 3.21 -25.19 9.73
CA PRO A 108 2.62 -24.95 11.04
C PRO A 108 2.41 -23.45 11.32
N VAL A 109 3.16 -22.59 10.65
CA VAL A 109 3.09 -21.12 10.75
C VAL A 109 2.80 -20.54 9.39
N GLU A 110 1.98 -19.51 9.33
CA GLU A 110 1.71 -18.74 8.14
C GLU A 110 2.99 -18.07 7.62
N ARG A 111 3.14 -18.04 6.31
CA ARG A 111 4.26 -17.35 5.67
C ARG A 111 3.75 -16.13 4.94
N THR A 112 4.44 -15.02 5.14
CA THR A 112 4.02 -13.72 4.66
C THR A 112 4.94 -13.24 3.55
N PHE A 113 4.31 -12.76 2.47
CA PHE A 113 4.98 -12.24 1.30
C PHE A 113 4.30 -10.95 0.86
N ARG A 114 4.96 -10.21 -0.03
CA ARG A 114 4.38 -9.03 -0.63
C ARG A 114 4.76 -8.96 -2.10
N ILE A 115 3.77 -8.80 -2.97
CA ILE A 115 3.98 -8.49 -4.37
C ILE A 115 3.80 -7.00 -4.58
N PHE A 116 4.76 -6.36 -5.23
CA PHE A 116 4.69 -4.95 -5.61
C PHE A 116 4.28 -4.85 -7.06
N VAL A 117 3.32 -3.98 -7.33
CA VAL A 117 2.95 -3.48 -8.65
C VAL A 117 3.55 -2.09 -8.75
N GLU A 118 4.58 -1.94 -9.57
CA GLU A 118 5.36 -0.72 -9.71
C GLU A 118 5.11 -0.12 -11.08
N GLU A 119 4.61 1.12 -11.11
CA GLU A 119 4.49 1.88 -12.35
C GLU A 119 5.88 2.23 -12.86
N LEU A 120 6.13 1.97 -14.13
CA LEU A 120 7.37 2.34 -14.80
C LEU A 120 7.25 3.69 -15.48
N PRO A 121 8.34 4.45 -15.58
CA PRO A 121 8.35 5.66 -16.39
C PRO A 121 7.85 5.38 -17.81
N PRO A 122 7.19 6.35 -18.45
CA PRO A 122 6.82 6.23 -19.85
C PRO A 122 8.06 5.99 -20.71
N SER A 123 7.85 5.38 -21.88
CA SER A 123 8.94 5.23 -22.84
C SER A 123 9.49 6.59 -23.27
N ALA A 124 10.73 6.63 -23.76
CA ALA A 124 11.37 7.88 -24.21
C ALA A 124 10.53 8.66 -25.25
N GLN A 125 9.71 7.94 -26.03
CA GLN A 125 8.78 8.54 -27.01
C GLN A 125 7.54 9.19 -26.38
N GLN A 126 7.23 8.87 -25.12
CA GLN A 126 6.11 9.38 -24.34
C GLN A 126 6.58 10.30 -23.21
N ALA A 127 7.86 10.71 -23.23
CA ALA A 127 8.42 11.56 -22.19
C ALA A 127 7.66 12.89 -22.11
N ALA A 128 7.33 13.27 -20.90
CA ALA A 128 6.68 14.55 -20.64
C ALA A 128 7.59 15.71 -21.07
N PRO A 129 7.03 16.85 -21.48
CA PRO A 129 7.80 18.08 -21.73
C PRO A 129 8.69 18.43 -20.53
N ALA A 130 9.85 19.04 -20.80
CA ALA A 130 10.76 19.45 -19.76
C ALA A 130 10.06 20.37 -18.73
N GLY A 131 10.22 20.05 -17.43
CA GLY A 131 9.64 20.83 -16.34
C GLY A 131 8.37 20.26 -15.70
N GLN A 132 7.83 19.14 -16.18
CA GLN A 132 6.72 18.45 -15.52
C GLN A 132 7.21 17.42 -14.50
N VAL A 133 6.59 17.42 -13.32
CA VAL A 133 6.81 16.39 -12.28
C VAL A 133 5.79 15.27 -12.50
N ARG A 134 6.27 14.04 -12.68
CA ARG A 134 5.44 12.84 -12.72
C ARG A 134 5.64 12.04 -11.46
N VAL A 135 4.55 11.69 -10.79
CA VAL A 135 4.54 10.80 -9.62
C VAL A 135 4.29 9.38 -10.13
N LEU A 136 5.21 8.47 -9.84
CA LEU A 136 5.04 7.04 -10.14
C LEU A 136 4.55 6.32 -8.89
N ALA A 137 3.56 5.46 -9.05
CA ALA A 137 3.00 4.72 -7.93
C ALA A 137 3.63 3.33 -7.79
N ARG A 138 3.77 2.91 -6.53
CA ARG A 138 4.16 1.56 -6.14
C ARG A 138 3.16 1.03 -5.12
N MET A 139 2.43 -0.01 -5.48
CA MET A 139 1.42 -0.63 -4.62
C MET A 139 1.92 -2.00 -4.15
N GLY A 140 1.98 -2.22 -2.82
CA GLY A 140 2.37 -3.49 -2.22
C GLY A 140 1.16 -4.28 -1.74
N ILE A 141 0.88 -5.43 -2.35
CA ILE A 141 -0.21 -6.32 -2.01
C ILE A 141 0.34 -7.47 -1.15
N PRO A 142 -0.11 -7.63 0.11
CA PRO A 142 0.29 -8.75 0.95
C PRO A 142 -0.25 -10.07 0.42
N ILE A 143 0.56 -11.11 0.54
CA ILE A 143 0.23 -12.50 0.20
C ILE A 143 0.48 -13.33 1.45
N PHE A 144 -0.52 -14.09 1.86
CA PHE A 144 -0.48 -14.99 2.99
C PHE A 144 -0.58 -16.43 2.50
N VAL A 145 0.48 -17.22 2.76
CA VAL A 145 0.41 -18.68 2.62
C VAL A 145 0.01 -19.21 3.97
N GLU A 146 -1.28 -19.55 4.12
CA GLU A 146 -1.89 -19.86 5.39
C GLU A 146 -1.30 -21.11 6.06
N ALA A 147 -1.19 -21.06 7.38
CA ALA A 147 -0.85 -22.23 8.18
C ALA A 147 -1.98 -23.27 8.16
N ARG A 148 -1.64 -24.56 8.31
CA ARG A 148 -2.64 -25.65 8.35
C ARG A 148 -3.68 -25.48 9.48
N ALA A 149 -3.27 -24.92 10.62
CA ALA A 149 -4.09 -24.68 11.78
C ALA A 149 -3.65 -23.36 12.45
N GLY A 150 -3.65 -22.28 11.66
CA GLY A 150 -3.18 -20.97 12.11
C GLY A 150 -4.17 -20.32 13.07
N ARG A 151 -3.66 -19.68 14.13
CA ARG A 151 -4.43 -18.82 15.04
C ARG A 151 -3.70 -17.49 15.22
N ALA A 152 -4.47 -16.42 15.30
CA ALA A 152 -3.98 -15.10 15.69
C ALA A 152 -3.95 -15.02 17.23
N GLU A 153 -2.87 -14.51 17.79
CA GLU A 153 -2.74 -14.29 19.24
C GLU A 153 -1.93 -13.04 19.48
N LEU A 154 -2.54 -12.01 20.04
CA LEU A 154 -1.86 -10.77 20.39
C LEU A 154 -1.44 -10.79 21.86
N ARG A 155 -0.22 -10.33 22.12
CA ARG A 155 0.27 -10.00 23.46
C ARG A 155 0.64 -8.54 23.53
N LEU A 156 0.15 -7.92 24.59
CA LEU A 156 0.49 -6.58 24.98
C LEU A 156 1.66 -6.65 25.98
N GLY A 157 2.76 -5.99 25.68
CA GLY A 157 3.86 -5.79 26.61
C GLY A 157 3.50 -4.80 27.73
N PRO A 158 4.30 -4.75 28.82
CA PRO A 158 4.07 -3.80 29.90
C PRO A 158 4.17 -2.37 29.38
N PRO A 159 3.28 -1.46 29.81
CA PRO A 159 3.38 -0.06 29.43
C PRO A 159 4.59 0.61 30.07
N VAL A 160 5.32 1.40 29.32
CA VAL A 160 6.42 2.26 29.80
C VAL A 160 5.98 3.70 29.72
N THR A 161 5.88 4.35 30.89
CA THR A 161 5.53 5.78 30.96
C THR A 161 6.76 6.65 30.73
N GLN A 162 6.64 7.58 29.81
CA GLN A 162 7.64 8.60 29.48
C GLN A 162 6.99 9.99 29.57
N PRO A 163 7.76 11.10 29.68
CA PRO A 163 7.18 12.44 29.68
C PRO A 163 6.28 12.68 28.47
N GLY A 164 4.98 12.92 28.73
CA GLY A 164 3.97 13.20 27.69
C GLY A 164 3.50 12.02 26.85
N ARG A 165 3.97 10.79 27.11
CA ARG A 165 3.53 9.59 26.35
C ARG A 165 3.62 8.31 27.16
N VAL A 166 2.79 7.35 26.79
CA VAL A 166 2.88 5.95 27.21
C VAL A 166 3.25 5.10 25.99
N VAL A 167 4.26 4.27 26.15
CA VAL A 167 4.73 3.36 25.09
C VAL A 167 4.46 1.93 25.53
N PHE A 168 3.93 1.12 24.66
CA PHE A 168 3.78 -0.32 24.87
C PHE A 168 4.06 -1.06 23.57
N GLU A 169 4.51 -2.30 23.69
CA GLU A 169 4.73 -3.20 22.56
C GLU A 169 3.48 -4.05 22.36
N LEU A 170 3.00 -4.13 21.13
CA LEU A 170 1.98 -5.08 20.73
C LEU A 170 2.63 -6.10 19.80
N ARG A 171 2.64 -7.38 20.21
CA ARG A 171 3.28 -8.47 19.48
C ARG A 171 2.25 -9.52 19.08
N ASN A 172 2.31 -9.98 17.84
CA ASN A 172 1.64 -11.20 17.42
C ASN A 172 2.52 -12.39 17.82
N VAL A 173 2.01 -13.23 18.71
CA VAL A 173 2.66 -14.49 19.17
C VAL A 173 1.91 -15.72 18.65
N GLY A 174 0.94 -15.50 17.77
CA GLY A 174 0.19 -16.54 17.08
C GLY A 174 0.97 -17.16 15.92
N THR A 175 0.28 -17.96 15.14
CA THR A 175 0.81 -18.62 13.94
C THR A 175 0.14 -18.11 12.65
N LYS A 176 -0.66 -17.07 12.77
CA LYS A 176 -1.36 -16.38 11.68
C LYS A 176 -1.30 -14.87 11.93
N HIS A 177 -1.21 -14.09 10.87
CA HIS A 177 -1.27 -12.63 10.95
C HIS A 177 -2.55 -12.14 11.62
N THR A 178 -2.51 -10.93 12.14
CA THR A 178 -3.68 -10.27 12.71
C THR A 178 -3.67 -8.79 12.38
N ILE A 179 -4.85 -8.20 12.37
CA ILE A 179 -5.06 -6.77 12.14
C ILE A 179 -5.85 -6.23 13.33
N PRO A 180 -5.19 -5.61 14.32
CA PRO A 180 -5.90 -4.91 15.39
C PRO A 180 -6.73 -3.78 14.75
N GLN A 181 -8.02 -3.77 15.01
CA GLN A 181 -8.90 -2.72 14.48
C GLN A 181 -8.96 -1.52 15.40
N GLU A 182 -8.91 -1.78 16.71
CA GLU A 182 -9.03 -0.75 17.71
C GLU A 182 -8.16 -1.08 18.95
N ILE A 183 -7.47 -0.05 19.43
CA ILE A 183 -6.72 -0.11 20.68
C ILE A 183 -7.29 0.97 21.60
N ARG A 184 -7.80 0.56 22.76
CA ARG A 184 -8.28 1.46 23.79
C ARG A 184 -7.31 1.47 24.96
N VAL A 185 -6.82 2.65 25.30
CA VAL A 185 -5.96 2.85 26.47
C VAL A 185 -6.72 3.69 27.50
N ARG A 186 -6.87 3.15 28.71
CA ARG A 186 -7.48 3.83 29.83
C ARG A 186 -6.42 4.12 30.88
N GLY A 187 -6.29 5.35 31.30
CA GLY A 187 -5.33 5.79 32.31
C GLY A 187 -6.03 6.57 33.40
N GLN A 188 -5.58 6.41 34.66
CA GLN A 188 -6.03 7.17 35.80
C GLN A 188 -4.85 7.97 36.37
N GLY A 189 -5.02 9.27 36.49
CA GLY A 189 -4.01 10.18 37.02
C GLY A 189 -4.59 11.10 38.08
N ALA A 190 -3.75 11.98 38.63
CA ALA A 190 -4.17 12.97 39.66
C ALA A 190 -5.28 13.92 39.18
N ALA A 191 -5.41 14.14 37.87
CA ALA A 191 -6.41 15.00 37.24
C ALA A 191 -7.70 14.25 36.85
N GLY A 192 -7.81 12.94 37.13
CA GLY A 192 -8.95 12.10 36.76
C GLY A 192 -8.62 10.96 35.79
N GLU A 193 -9.67 10.35 35.27
CA GLU A 193 -9.56 9.27 34.28
C GLU A 193 -9.48 9.86 32.87
N ALA A 194 -8.58 9.32 32.05
CA ALA A 194 -8.48 9.64 30.64
C ALA A 194 -8.57 8.36 29.81
N MET A 195 -9.26 8.43 28.68
CA MET A 195 -9.36 7.35 27.72
C MET A 195 -8.89 7.80 26.36
N TRP A 196 -8.03 7.00 25.73
CA TRP A 196 -7.59 7.19 24.38
C TRP A 196 -8.00 6.00 23.51
N GLN A 197 -8.45 6.30 22.33
CA GLN A 197 -8.86 5.32 21.33
C GLN A 197 -8.03 5.53 20.06
N LEU A 198 -7.41 4.48 19.57
CA LEU A 198 -6.66 4.47 18.32
C LEU A 198 -7.28 3.41 17.39
N GLN A 199 -7.71 3.83 16.21
CA GLN A 199 -8.04 2.91 15.15
C GLN A 199 -6.79 2.62 14.32
N THR A 200 -6.58 1.36 13.98
CA THR A 200 -5.42 0.93 13.22
C THR A 200 -5.81 -0.12 12.20
N SER A 201 -5.12 -0.10 11.06
CA SER A 201 -5.21 -1.14 10.03
C SER A 201 -3.86 -1.82 9.79
N ALA A 202 -2.93 -1.67 10.75
CA ALA A 202 -1.62 -2.30 10.66
C ALA A 202 -1.74 -3.83 10.68
N ILE A 203 -1.14 -4.49 9.69
CA ILE A 203 -1.03 -5.95 9.66
C ILE A 203 0.17 -6.33 10.51
N LEU A 204 -0.03 -7.24 11.48
CA LEU A 204 1.02 -7.84 12.29
C LEU A 204 1.26 -9.27 11.78
N PRO A 205 2.31 -9.49 10.97
CA PRO A 205 2.64 -10.79 10.40
C PRO A 205 3.06 -11.82 11.43
#